data_3ea5cf967b7e09bf383e931809edffb6
#
_entry.id   3ea5cf967b7e09bf383e931809edffb6
#
_cell.length_a   1.000
_cell.length_b   1.000
_cell.length_c   1.000
_cell.angle_alpha   90.00
_cell.angle_beta   90.00
_cell.angle_gamma   90.00
#
_symmetry.space_group_name_H-M   'P 1'
#
loop_
_entity.id
_entity.type
_entity.pdbx_description
1 polymer ?
#
loop_
_entity_poly.entity_id
_entity_poly.type
_entity_poly.pdbx_seq_one_letter_code
_entity_poly.pdbx_strand_id
1 'polypeptide(L)'
;MIRRKDSMSFAEFMRGKYDPTNTEYVGILFANMTLQEQTMIVCEPFDSLWRQLWNDDTSSPEYLASKERFALVDKDAMMRAHLSPFKEPEWGFPKGRRVRCESDIECAVREFNEETNIPREAYTLLKDIVLGETFMGLNGIRYRHAYFVGLLTKPELVNVSQKMTYMQRREISGIGWKTFEECRGYVRPHHLERMDMVEVLENIVKTYESTP
;
A
#
# COMPACT_ATOMS: atom_id res chain seq x y z
N MET A 1 -4.42 9.94 -4.31
CA MET A 1 -3.95 8.75 -3.55
C MET A 1 -4.81 7.55 -3.91
N ILE A 2 -4.27 6.36 -3.71
CA ILE A 2 -5.01 5.08 -3.75
C ILE A 2 -5.12 4.49 -2.35
N ARG A 3 -6.22 3.79 -2.06
CA ARG A 3 -6.37 2.97 -0.86
C ARG A 3 -6.15 1.51 -1.22
N ARG A 4 -5.29 0.82 -0.49
CA ARG A 4 -5.09 -0.61 -0.68
C ARG A 4 -6.39 -1.39 -0.45
N LYS A 5 -6.50 -2.56 -1.06
CA LYS A 5 -7.60 -3.49 -0.78
C LYS A 5 -7.46 -4.08 0.62
N ASP A 6 -6.27 -4.55 0.93
CA ASP A 6 -5.92 -5.16 2.20
C ASP A 6 -4.69 -4.45 2.77
N SER A 7 -4.56 -4.37 4.10
CA SER A 7 -3.39 -3.76 4.73
C SER A 7 -2.11 -4.55 4.43
N MET A 8 -0.97 -3.86 4.40
CA MET A 8 0.34 -4.51 4.23
C MET A 8 0.57 -5.54 5.32
N SER A 9 0.22 -5.20 6.56
CA SER A 9 0.42 -6.08 7.72
C SER A 9 -0.45 -7.33 7.68
N PHE A 10 -1.69 -7.23 7.19
CA PHE A 10 -2.54 -8.40 6.96
C PHE A 10 -1.95 -9.32 5.89
N ALA A 11 -1.58 -8.77 4.74
CA ALA A 11 -0.97 -9.53 3.66
C ALA A 11 0.35 -10.21 4.10
N GLU A 12 1.16 -9.53 4.92
CA GLU A 12 2.42 -10.05 5.43
C GLU A 12 2.21 -11.14 6.48
N PHE A 13 1.26 -10.95 7.38
CA PHE A 13 0.87 -11.97 8.36
C PHE A 13 0.37 -13.23 7.64
N MET A 14 -0.50 -13.09 6.67
CA MET A 14 -1.02 -14.23 5.92
C MET A 14 0.07 -14.95 5.10
N ARG A 15 1.11 -14.24 4.61
CA ARG A 15 2.30 -14.87 3.95
C ARG A 15 3.20 -15.62 4.92
N GLY A 16 3.00 -15.50 6.20
CA GLY A 16 3.79 -16.19 7.20
C GLY A 16 5.29 -15.81 7.19
N LYS A 17 5.65 -14.60 6.73
CA LYS A 17 7.05 -14.13 6.69
C LYS A 17 7.50 -13.55 8.03
N TYR A 18 7.26 -14.28 9.10
CA TYR A 18 7.63 -13.93 10.46
C TYR A 18 8.00 -15.19 11.24
N ASP A 19 8.68 -15.01 12.35
CA ASP A 19 8.85 -16.03 13.37
C ASP A 19 7.65 -15.98 14.33
N PRO A 20 6.84 -17.06 14.43
CA PRO A 20 5.66 -17.06 15.31
C PRO A 20 6.02 -16.93 16.80
N THR A 21 7.28 -17.15 17.19
CA THR A 21 7.76 -16.96 18.57
C THR A 21 8.15 -15.51 18.85
N ASN A 22 8.39 -14.69 17.82
CA ASN A 22 8.65 -13.26 17.95
C ASN A 22 7.33 -12.49 18.16
N THR A 23 6.82 -12.53 19.40
CA THR A 23 5.55 -11.92 19.77
C THR A 23 5.53 -10.39 19.59
N GLU A 24 6.69 -9.73 19.72
CA GLU A 24 6.82 -8.29 19.48
C GLU A 24 6.52 -7.96 18.01
N TYR A 25 7.16 -8.67 17.10
CA TYR A 25 6.95 -8.45 15.66
C TYR A 25 5.52 -8.82 15.21
N VAL A 26 5.00 -9.96 15.67
CA VAL A 26 3.61 -10.34 15.41
C VAL A 26 2.65 -9.29 15.95
N GLY A 27 2.93 -8.73 17.13
CA GLY A 27 2.17 -7.64 17.72
C GLY A 27 2.17 -6.37 16.86
N ILE A 28 3.32 -6.00 16.25
CA ILE A 28 3.42 -4.89 15.30
C ILE A 28 2.54 -5.14 14.07
N LEU A 29 2.53 -6.35 13.52
CA LEU A 29 1.65 -6.70 12.40
C LEU A 29 0.19 -6.52 12.80
N PHE A 30 -0.23 -7.03 13.96
CA PHE A 30 -1.59 -6.87 14.46
C PHE A 30 -1.95 -5.39 14.64
N ALA A 31 -1.14 -4.61 15.32
CA ALA A 31 -1.39 -3.19 15.56
C ALA A 31 -1.58 -2.38 14.26
N ASN A 32 -0.97 -2.81 13.17
CA ASN A 32 -1.01 -2.11 11.88
C ASN A 32 -2.03 -2.67 10.86
N MET A 33 -2.70 -3.77 11.15
CA MET A 33 -3.88 -4.24 10.40
C MET A 33 -5.08 -3.32 10.65
N THR A 34 -6.15 -3.50 9.91
CA THR A 34 -7.46 -2.94 10.29
C THR A 34 -8.10 -3.80 11.38
N LEU A 35 -9.01 -3.20 12.15
CA LEU A 35 -9.80 -3.95 13.15
C LEU A 35 -10.61 -5.08 12.51
N GLN A 36 -11.12 -4.85 11.28
CA GLN A 36 -11.83 -5.88 10.52
C GLN A 36 -10.91 -7.06 10.17
N GLU A 37 -9.70 -6.80 9.70
CA GLU A 37 -8.73 -7.84 9.35
C GLU A 37 -8.30 -8.64 10.59
N GLN A 38 -8.10 -7.99 11.74
CA GLN A 38 -7.86 -8.69 13.01
C GLN A 38 -9.01 -9.64 13.36
N THR A 39 -10.25 -9.17 13.21
CA THR A 39 -11.44 -9.99 13.46
C THR A 39 -11.51 -11.19 12.52
N MET A 40 -11.20 -10.97 11.23
CA MET A 40 -11.15 -12.05 10.23
C MET A 40 -10.09 -13.10 10.59
N ILE A 41 -8.90 -12.69 11.01
CA ILE A 41 -7.81 -13.60 11.44
C ILE A 41 -8.23 -14.48 12.63
N VAL A 42 -9.00 -13.92 13.56
CA VAL A 42 -9.49 -14.66 14.74
C VAL A 42 -10.64 -15.60 14.39
N CYS A 43 -11.57 -15.15 13.53
CA CYS A 43 -12.84 -15.83 13.31
C CYS A 43 -12.87 -16.76 12.10
N GLU A 44 -12.01 -16.51 11.09
CA GLU A 44 -12.08 -17.25 9.82
C GLU A 44 -10.96 -18.29 9.69
N PRO A 45 -11.21 -19.40 8.97
CA PRO A 45 -10.18 -20.36 8.62
C PRO A 45 -9.09 -19.75 7.74
N PHE A 46 -7.83 -20.14 7.94
CA PHE A 46 -6.70 -19.72 7.12
C PHE A 46 -6.96 -19.87 5.62
N ASP A 47 -7.54 -20.98 5.20
CA ASP A 47 -7.79 -21.29 3.80
C ASP A 47 -8.77 -20.31 3.13
N SER A 48 -9.76 -19.81 3.89
CA SER A 48 -10.69 -18.77 3.44
C SER A 48 -9.94 -17.45 3.18
N LEU A 49 -9.14 -17.03 4.17
CA LEU A 49 -8.35 -15.78 4.08
C LEU A 49 -7.29 -15.85 2.99
N TRP A 50 -6.63 -16.99 2.83
CA TRP A 50 -5.65 -17.19 1.77
C TRP A 50 -6.25 -17.04 0.38
N ARG A 51 -7.41 -17.68 0.12
CA ARG A 51 -8.12 -17.57 -1.15
C ARG A 51 -8.56 -16.14 -1.48
N GLN A 52 -8.97 -15.40 -0.47
CA GLN A 52 -9.33 -13.99 -0.63
C GLN A 52 -8.16 -13.14 -1.14
N LEU A 53 -6.93 -13.45 -0.70
CA LEU A 53 -5.72 -12.70 -1.07
C LEU A 53 -5.09 -13.18 -2.38
N TRP A 54 -4.99 -14.50 -2.62
CA TRP A 54 -4.14 -15.09 -3.68
C TRP A 54 -4.81 -16.11 -4.60
N ASN A 55 -6.13 -16.15 -4.70
CA ASN A 55 -6.84 -17.01 -5.68
C ASN A 55 -6.38 -18.49 -5.68
N ASP A 56 -6.86 -19.29 -4.74
CA ASP A 56 -6.89 -20.77 -4.79
C ASP A 56 -5.56 -21.55 -4.95
N ASP A 57 -4.39 -20.97 -4.97
CA ASP A 57 -3.16 -21.76 -4.93
C ASP A 57 -2.87 -22.25 -3.50
N THR A 58 -3.52 -23.36 -3.15
CA THR A 58 -3.38 -24.05 -1.86
C THR A 58 -2.36 -25.19 -1.92
N SER A 59 -1.65 -25.35 -3.03
CA SER A 59 -0.65 -26.41 -3.22
C SER A 59 0.80 -25.93 -3.12
N SER A 60 1.01 -24.61 -3.08
CA SER A 60 2.35 -24.05 -3.05
C SER A 60 3.08 -24.31 -1.73
N PRO A 61 4.40 -24.48 -1.74
CA PRO A 61 5.20 -24.57 -0.51
C PRO A 61 5.02 -23.33 0.39
N GLU A 62 4.79 -22.15 -0.20
CA GLU A 62 4.52 -20.91 0.54
C GLU A 62 3.21 -21.02 1.33
N TYR A 63 2.14 -21.53 0.72
CA TYR A 63 0.86 -21.76 1.38
C TYR A 63 1.00 -22.68 2.60
N LEU A 64 1.66 -23.83 2.45
CA LEU A 64 1.83 -24.81 3.52
C LEU A 64 2.61 -24.22 4.71
N ALA A 65 3.75 -23.58 4.43
CA ALA A 65 4.57 -22.95 5.46
C ALA A 65 3.83 -21.79 6.16
N SER A 66 3.03 -21.02 5.43
CA SER A 66 2.24 -19.93 5.99
C SER A 66 1.12 -20.45 6.89
N LYS A 67 0.46 -21.53 6.48
CA LYS A 67 -0.59 -22.18 7.27
C LYS A 67 -0.07 -22.73 8.60
N GLU A 68 1.10 -23.35 8.58
CA GLU A 68 1.74 -23.85 9.80
C GLU A 68 2.05 -22.69 10.77
N ARG A 69 2.65 -21.60 10.28
CA ARG A 69 2.98 -20.43 11.11
C ARG A 69 1.73 -19.73 11.65
N PHE A 70 0.69 -19.61 10.84
CA PHE A 70 -0.60 -19.06 11.26
C PHE A 70 -1.22 -19.87 12.42
N ALA A 71 -1.09 -21.20 12.39
CA ALA A 71 -1.61 -22.08 13.44
C ALA A 71 -0.84 -21.93 14.77
N LEU A 72 0.43 -21.54 14.74
CA LEU A 72 1.25 -21.39 15.94
C LEU A 72 1.02 -20.08 16.70
N VAL A 73 0.35 -19.09 16.10
CA VAL A 73 0.08 -17.80 16.75
C VAL A 73 -1.21 -17.86 17.55
N ASP A 74 -1.18 -17.44 18.83
CA ASP A 74 -2.39 -17.16 19.61
C ASP A 74 -3.00 -15.82 19.15
N LYS A 75 -3.88 -15.91 18.16
CA LYS A 75 -4.50 -14.76 17.50
C LYS A 75 -5.40 -13.95 18.42
N ASP A 76 -6.09 -14.62 19.33
CA ASP A 76 -6.95 -13.99 20.34
C ASP A 76 -6.13 -13.16 21.32
N ALA A 77 -5.02 -13.71 21.81
CA ALA A 77 -4.11 -12.98 22.69
C ALA A 77 -3.48 -11.79 21.98
N MET A 78 -3.05 -11.98 20.72
CA MET A 78 -2.47 -10.89 19.90
C MET A 78 -3.48 -9.77 19.67
N MET A 79 -4.71 -10.08 19.28
CA MET A 79 -5.75 -9.06 19.09
C MET A 79 -6.05 -8.30 20.37
N ARG A 80 -6.16 -8.97 21.52
CA ARG A 80 -6.41 -8.31 22.81
C ARG A 80 -5.28 -7.39 23.24
N ALA A 81 -4.03 -7.80 22.99
CA ALA A 81 -2.84 -7.02 23.36
C ALA A 81 -2.55 -5.85 22.40
N HIS A 82 -2.92 -6.01 21.13
CA HIS A 82 -2.56 -5.09 20.05
C HIS A 82 -3.78 -4.66 19.22
N LEU A 83 -4.85 -4.22 19.90
CA LEU A 83 -6.07 -3.78 19.22
C LEU A 83 -5.77 -2.61 18.28
N SER A 84 -6.11 -2.78 17.02
CA SER A 84 -5.83 -1.78 16.00
C SER A 84 -6.77 -0.57 16.08
N PRO A 85 -6.24 0.65 15.96
CA PRO A 85 -7.06 1.87 15.83
C PRO A 85 -7.57 2.08 14.40
N PHE A 86 -7.13 1.29 13.44
CA PHE A 86 -7.38 1.54 12.03
C PHE A 86 -8.66 0.87 11.53
N LYS A 87 -9.52 1.67 10.87
CA LYS A 87 -10.79 1.20 10.32
C LYS A 87 -10.69 0.78 8.85
N GLU A 88 -9.67 1.24 8.15
CA GLU A 88 -9.44 0.96 6.73
C GLU A 88 -7.96 0.74 6.42
N PRO A 89 -7.63 0.02 5.32
CA PRO A 89 -6.27 -0.15 4.86
C PRO A 89 -5.59 1.18 4.50
N GLU A 90 -4.28 1.13 4.37
CA GLU A 90 -3.46 2.32 4.12
C GLU A 90 -3.81 3.00 2.80
N TRP A 91 -3.85 4.33 2.84
CA TRP A 91 -3.74 5.16 1.66
C TRP A 91 -2.28 5.44 1.35
N GLY A 92 -1.97 5.53 0.07
CA GLY A 92 -0.61 5.84 -0.40
C GLY A 92 -0.60 6.43 -1.80
N PHE A 93 0.59 6.75 -2.28
CA PHE A 93 0.80 7.12 -3.67
C PHE A 93 0.79 5.86 -4.55
N PRO A 94 0.25 5.93 -5.79
CA PRO A 94 0.35 4.85 -6.76
C PRO A 94 1.80 4.41 -6.96
N LYS A 95 2.06 3.12 -6.87
CA LYS A 95 3.41 2.55 -6.98
C LYS A 95 3.40 1.05 -7.21
N GLY A 96 4.39 0.57 -7.90
CA GLY A 96 4.60 -0.86 -8.02
C GLY A 96 6.05 -1.24 -8.27
N ARG A 97 6.27 -2.47 -8.65
CA ARG A 97 7.60 -3.03 -8.84
C ARG A 97 8.01 -2.94 -10.32
N ARG A 98 9.22 -2.43 -10.55
CA ARG A 98 9.81 -2.38 -11.88
C ARG A 98 9.98 -3.80 -12.45
N VAL A 99 9.59 -3.98 -13.70
CA VAL A 99 9.82 -5.22 -14.45
C VAL A 99 11.16 -5.14 -15.20
N ARG A 100 11.60 -6.28 -15.74
CA ARG A 100 12.89 -6.36 -16.45
C ARG A 100 12.88 -5.42 -17.67
N CYS A 101 13.99 -4.70 -17.86
CA CYS A 101 14.21 -3.74 -18.95
C CYS A 101 13.32 -2.49 -18.92
N GLU A 102 12.61 -2.21 -17.84
CA GLU A 102 11.82 -1.01 -17.62
C GLU A 102 12.65 0.03 -16.85
N SER A 103 12.59 1.29 -17.21
CA SER A 103 13.17 2.39 -16.42
C SER A 103 12.25 2.75 -15.24
N ASP A 104 12.77 3.48 -14.25
CA ASP A 104 11.98 3.89 -13.07
C ASP A 104 10.77 4.75 -13.47
N ILE A 105 10.94 5.64 -14.45
CA ILE A 105 9.84 6.50 -14.94
C ILE A 105 8.78 5.73 -15.75
N GLU A 106 9.18 4.75 -16.55
CA GLU A 106 8.26 3.88 -17.27
C GLU A 106 7.43 3.05 -16.29
N CYS A 107 8.07 2.49 -15.27
CA CYS A 107 7.39 1.80 -14.17
C CYS A 107 6.36 2.72 -13.49
N ALA A 108 6.77 3.93 -13.10
CA ALA A 108 5.88 4.87 -12.43
C ALA A 108 4.65 5.22 -13.29
N VAL A 109 4.84 5.45 -14.59
CA VAL A 109 3.74 5.75 -15.53
C VAL A 109 2.80 4.56 -15.69
N ARG A 110 3.34 3.34 -15.85
CA ARG A 110 2.55 2.11 -15.99
C ARG A 110 1.74 1.84 -14.73
N GLU A 111 2.37 1.81 -13.56
CA GLU A 111 1.71 1.56 -12.27
C GLU A 111 0.66 2.64 -11.95
N PHE A 112 0.97 3.91 -12.24
CA PHE A 112 0.00 4.99 -12.08
C PHE A 112 -1.25 4.76 -12.94
N ASN A 113 -1.07 4.37 -14.21
CA ASN A 113 -2.20 4.06 -15.09
C ASN A 113 -2.96 2.81 -14.61
N GLU A 114 -2.26 1.73 -14.24
CA GLU A 114 -2.87 0.48 -13.79
C GLU A 114 -3.71 0.69 -12.52
N GLU A 115 -3.17 1.42 -11.52
CA GLU A 115 -3.87 1.65 -10.26
C GLU A 115 -4.95 2.74 -10.34
N THR A 116 -4.81 3.75 -11.22
CA THR A 116 -5.75 4.88 -11.28
C THR A 116 -6.62 4.93 -12.52
N ASN A 117 -6.25 4.23 -13.58
CA ASN A 117 -6.85 4.33 -14.92
C ASN A 117 -6.82 5.76 -15.49
N ILE A 118 -5.89 6.61 -15.04
CA ILE A 118 -5.65 7.94 -15.56
C ILE A 118 -4.67 7.82 -16.74
N PRO A 119 -5.05 8.23 -17.96
CA PRO A 119 -4.21 8.04 -19.13
C PRO A 119 -2.99 8.97 -19.12
N ARG A 120 -1.91 8.55 -19.78
CA ARG A 120 -0.63 9.29 -19.83
C ARG A 120 -0.79 10.72 -20.37
N GLU A 121 -1.75 10.93 -21.25
CA GLU A 121 -2.04 12.20 -21.89
C GLU A 121 -2.70 13.23 -20.97
N ALA A 122 -3.19 12.79 -19.80
CA ALA A 122 -3.88 13.66 -18.85
C ALA A 122 -2.93 14.56 -18.06
N TYR A 123 -1.64 14.23 -18.00
CA TYR A 123 -0.68 14.94 -17.15
C TYR A 123 0.69 15.13 -17.79
N THR A 124 1.42 16.13 -17.34
CA THR A 124 2.81 16.40 -17.71
C THR A 124 3.73 16.07 -16.54
N LEU A 125 4.75 15.25 -16.77
CA LEU A 125 5.75 14.92 -15.74
C LEU A 125 6.72 16.09 -15.55
N LEU A 126 7.00 16.41 -14.29
CA LEU A 126 8.04 17.36 -13.89
C LEU A 126 9.36 16.56 -13.79
N LYS A 127 10.13 16.56 -14.91
CA LYS A 127 11.26 15.63 -15.10
C LYS A 127 12.39 15.79 -14.08
N ASP A 128 12.56 16.98 -13.52
CA ASP A 128 13.65 17.31 -12.60
C ASP A 128 13.28 17.06 -11.12
N ILE A 129 12.05 16.57 -10.86
CA ILE A 129 11.55 16.34 -9.51
C ILE A 129 11.34 14.85 -9.31
N VAL A 130 12.22 14.25 -8.52
CA VAL A 130 12.11 12.85 -8.08
C VAL A 130 12.18 12.83 -6.56
N LEU A 131 11.11 12.36 -5.93
CA LEU A 131 11.04 12.16 -4.50
C LEU A 131 11.32 10.69 -4.19
N GLY A 132 11.79 10.39 -2.99
CA GLY A 132 12.10 9.01 -2.65
C GLY A 132 11.96 8.71 -1.17
N GLU A 133 11.58 7.49 -0.87
CA GLU A 133 11.68 6.89 0.45
C GLU A 133 12.58 5.66 0.41
N THR A 134 13.35 5.45 1.46
CA THR A 134 14.22 4.28 1.58
C THR A 134 13.95 3.63 2.92
N PHE A 135 13.64 2.35 2.92
CA PHE A 135 13.36 1.63 4.15
C PHE A 135 14.00 0.23 4.13
N MET A 136 14.25 -0.31 5.30
CA MET A 136 14.68 -1.68 5.47
C MET A 136 13.45 -2.58 5.53
N GLY A 137 13.35 -3.52 4.60
CA GLY A 137 12.33 -4.57 4.69
C GLY A 137 12.64 -5.54 5.83
N LEU A 138 11.62 -6.25 6.28
CA LEU A 138 11.75 -7.23 7.37
C LEU A 138 12.66 -8.42 7.01
N ASN A 139 12.85 -8.64 5.72
CA ASN A 139 13.80 -9.59 5.16
C ASN A 139 15.26 -9.09 5.19
N GLY A 140 15.54 -7.95 5.81
CA GLY A 140 16.86 -7.30 5.83
C GLY A 140 17.30 -6.67 4.51
N ILE A 141 16.41 -6.61 3.51
CA ILE A 141 16.70 -5.99 2.22
C ILE A 141 16.33 -4.51 2.27
N ARG A 142 17.24 -3.68 1.80
CA ARG A 142 16.99 -2.24 1.65
C ARG A 142 16.17 -1.98 0.38
N TYR A 143 15.00 -1.38 0.55
CA TYR A 143 14.11 -0.96 -0.53
C TYR A 143 14.19 0.53 -0.73
N ARG A 144 14.04 0.96 -1.98
CA ARG A 144 13.90 2.35 -2.37
C ARG A 144 12.67 2.48 -3.26
N HIS A 145 11.77 3.39 -2.93
CA HIS A 145 10.74 3.86 -3.83
C HIS A 145 11.16 5.21 -4.42
N ALA A 146 11.00 5.37 -5.72
CA ALA A 146 11.19 6.63 -6.43
C ALA A 146 9.83 7.10 -6.95
N TYR A 147 9.44 8.33 -6.61
CA TYR A 147 8.18 8.94 -7.00
C TYR A 147 8.44 10.09 -7.95
N PHE A 148 7.72 10.13 -9.05
CA PHE A 148 7.76 11.17 -10.04
C PHE A 148 6.53 12.06 -9.89
N VAL A 149 6.72 13.37 -10.01
CA VAL A 149 5.65 14.35 -9.88
C VAL A 149 5.06 14.64 -11.25
N GLY A 150 3.73 14.56 -11.36
CA GLY A 150 2.97 14.90 -12.56
C GLY A 150 2.00 16.04 -12.29
N LEU A 151 1.98 17.02 -13.16
CA LEU A 151 0.99 18.10 -13.16
C LEU A 151 -0.18 17.71 -14.06
N LEU A 152 -1.40 17.68 -13.52
CA LEU A 152 -2.61 17.43 -14.30
C LEU A 152 -2.85 18.58 -15.29
N THR A 153 -2.84 18.27 -16.58
CA THR A 153 -2.99 19.26 -17.66
C THR A 153 -4.29 19.11 -18.45
N LYS A 154 -4.93 17.94 -18.37
CA LYS A 154 -6.20 17.65 -19.03
C LYS A 154 -7.18 16.98 -18.08
N PRO A 155 -7.78 17.74 -17.16
CA PRO A 155 -8.69 17.19 -16.14
C PRO A 155 -9.94 16.54 -16.76
N GLU A 156 -10.34 16.91 -17.95
CA GLU A 156 -11.46 16.32 -18.70
C GLU A 156 -11.24 14.83 -19.04
N LEU A 157 -9.97 14.36 -19.05
CA LEU A 157 -9.64 12.95 -19.28
C LEU A 157 -9.66 12.10 -18.00
N VAL A 158 -9.93 12.72 -16.85
CA VAL A 158 -9.82 12.05 -15.54
C VAL A 158 -11.20 11.79 -14.95
N ASN A 159 -11.47 10.52 -14.66
CA ASN A 159 -12.67 10.10 -13.96
C ASN A 159 -12.34 9.12 -12.83
N VAL A 160 -12.02 9.63 -11.64
CA VAL A 160 -11.73 8.80 -10.45
C VAL A 160 -12.96 8.10 -9.87
N SER A 161 -14.17 8.50 -10.29
CA SER A 161 -15.42 7.87 -9.88
C SER A 161 -15.84 6.71 -10.79
N GLN A 162 -15.06 6.40 -11.82
CA GLN A 162 -15.33 5.28 -12.72
C GLN A 162 -15.28 3.94 -11.99
N LYS A 163 -16.02 2.97 -12.50
CA LYS A 163 -15.96 1.60 -11.98
C LYS A 163 -14.57 1.01 -12.14
N MET A 164 -13.98 0.58 -11.04
CA MET A 164 -12.66 -0.06 -11.04
C MET A 164 -12.64 -1.30 -11.95
N THR A 165 -11.54 -1.50 -12.67
CA THR A 165 -11.27 -2.71 -13.45
C THR A 165 -11.15 -3.93 -12.53
N TYR A 166 -11.17 -5.12 -13.11
CA TYR A 166 -10.93 -6.36 -12.35
C TYR A 166 -9.54 -6.34 -11.69
N MET A 167 -8.51 -5.89 -12.40
CA MET A 167 -7.13 -5.82 -11.88
C MET A 167 -7.03 -4.84 -10.71
N GLN A 168 -7.57 -3.63 -10.86
CA GLN A 168 -7.61 -2.65 -9.78
C GLN A 168 -8.26 -3.20 -8.50
N ARG A 169 -9.42 -3.85 -8.61
CA ARG A 169 -10.12 -4.43 -7.44
C ARG A 169 -9.34 -5.52 -6.71
N ARG A 170 -8.29 -6.07 -7.29
CA ARG A 170 -7.41 -7.03 -6.62
C ARG A 170 -6.42 -6.37 -5.68
N GLU A 171 -6.03 -5.13 -5.96
CA GLU A 171 -4.93 -4.45 -5.28
C GLU A 171 -5.39 -3.23 -4.49
N ILE A 172 -6.43 -2.54 -4.98
CA ILE A 172 -6.93 -1.31 -4.38
C ILE A 172 -8.43 -1.37 -4.12
N SER A 173 -8.86 -0.57 -3.15
CA SER A 173 -10.28 -0.41 -2.77
C SER A 173 -10.79 1.02 -2.92
N GLY A 174 -9.92 1.97 -3.24
CA GLY A 174 -10.29 3.37 -3.42
C GLY A 174 -9.25 4.17 -4.19
N ILE A 175 -9.72 5.18 -4.92
CA ILE A 175 -8.91 6.18 -5.62
C ILE A 175 -9.51 7.53 -5.30
N GLY A 176 -8.71 8.55 -5.07
CA GLY A 176 -9.22 9.90 -4.85
C GLY A 176 -8.13 10.97 -4.87
N TRP A 177 -8.53 12.14 -5.33
CA TRP A 177 -7.77 13.36 -5.10
C TRP A 177 -7.86 13.73 -3.62
N LYS A 178 -6.77 14.16 -3.06
CA LYS A 178 -6.64 14.49 -1.64
C LYS A 178 -5.92 15.81 -1.49
N THR A 179 -6.41 16.65 -0.59
CA THR A 179 -5.64 17.82 -0.14
C THR A 179 -4.41 17.38 0.65
N PHE A 180 -3.44 18.27 0.83
CA PHE A 180 -2.25 17.97 1.64
C PHE A 180 -2.61 17.69 3.10
N GLU A 181 -3.63 18.35 3.64
CA GLU A 181 -4.15 18.10 4.98
C GLU A 181 -4.75 16.69 5.09
N GLU A 182 -5.59 16.28 4.13
CA GLU A 182 -6.12 14.92 4.05
C GLU A 182 -5.01 13.88 3.90
N CYS A 183 -3.98 14.16 3.07
CA CYS A 183 -2.84 13.25 2.90
C CYS A 183 -2.13 12.98 4.22
N ARG A 184 -1.90 14.03 5.04
CA ARG A 184 -1.31 13.88 6.38
C ARG A 184 -2.18 13.00 7.29
N GLY A 185 -3.50 13.11 7.19
CA GLY A 185 -4.44 12.29 7.96
C GLY A 185 -4.50 10.83 7.50
N TYR A 186 -4.21 10.56 6.23
CA TYR A 186 -4.28 9.21 5.65
C TYR A 186 -2.96 8.43 5.69
N VAL A 187 -1.83 9.13 5.76
CA VAL A 187 -0.52 8.48 5.93
C VAL A 187 -0.41 7.93 7.35
N ARG A 188 -0.01 6.67 7.49
CA ARG A 188 0.19 6.04 8.81
C ARG A 188 1.26 6.79 9.60
N PRO A 189 1.09 7.03 10.91
CA PRO A 189 2.03 7.84 11.71
C PRO A 189 3.48 7.35 11.73
N HIS A 190 3.69 6.06 11.51
CA HIS A 190 5.03 5.47 11.47
C HIS A 190 5.75 5.61 10.10
N HIS A 191 5.08 6.12 9.07
CA HIS A 191 5.67 6.39 7.76
C HIS A 191 6.20 7.83 7.67
N LEU A 192 7.20 8.17 8.48
CA LEU A 192 7.74 9.52 8.59
C LEU A 192 8.25 10.06 7.24
N GLU A 193 9.04 9.28 6.50
CA GLU A 193 9.54 9.69 5.18
C GLU A 193 8.42 10.03 4.19
N ARG A 194 7.27 9.36 4.30
CA ARG A 194 6.11 9.67 3.47
C ARG A 194 5.40 10.95 3.91
N MET A 195 5.42 11.25 5.20
CA MET A 195 4.95 12.55 5.71
C MET A 195 5.83 13.68 5.19
N ASP A 196 7.15 13.52 5.24
CA ASP A 196 8.12 14.48 4.69
C ASP A 196 7.90 14.72 3.19
N MET A 197 7.61 13.66 2.43
CA MET A 197 7.27 13.80 1.00
C MET A 197 6.00 14.63 0.76
N VAL A 198 4.99 14.51 1.61
CA VAL A 198 3.77 15.33 1.50
C VAL A 198 4.10 16.82 1.70
N GLU A 199 4.98 17.14 2.66
CA GLU A 199 5.43 18.52 2.89
C GLU A 199 6.23 19.09 1.73
N VAL A 200 7.15 18.28 1.18
CA VAL A 200 7.93 18.67 -0.01
C VAL A 200 7.01 18.92 -1.20
N LEU A 201 6.03 18.05 -1.45
CA LEU A 201 5.06 18.24 -2.53
C LEU A 201 4.23 19.51 -2.34
N GLU A 202 3.78 19.81 -1.13
CA GLU A 202 3.05 21.04 -0.83
C GLU A 202 3.88 22.29 -1.15
N ASN A 203 5.16 22.28 -0.78
CA ASN A 203 6.08 23.39 -1.07
C ASN A 203 6.33 23.54 -2.57
N ILE A 204 6.45 22.44 -3.32
CA ILE A 204 6.57 22.45 -4.77
C ILE A 204 5.34 23.12 -5.40
N VAL A 205 4.12 22.70 -5.01
CA VAL A 205 2.87 23.24 -5.55
C VAL A 205 2.76 24.74 -5.25
N LYS A 206 3.04 25.19 -4.03
CA LYS A 206 3.03 26.61 -3.64
C LYS A 206 4.01 27.44 -4.48
N THR A 207 5.16 26.86 -4.80
CA THR A 207 6.17 27.54 -5.66
C THR A 207 5.65 27.70 -7.08
N TYR A 208 5.02 26.65 -7.64
CA TYR A 208 4.43 26.72 -8.98
C TYR A 208 3.26 27.71 -9.07
N GLU A 209 2.40 27.77 -8.05
CA GLU A 209 1.28 28.71 -7.99
C GLU A 209 1.73 30.18 -7.83
N SER A 210 2.92 30.40 -7.27
CA SER A 210 3.48 31.73 -7.02
C SER A 210 4.30 32.26 -8.20
N THR A 211 4.49 31.47 -9.25
CA THR A 211 5.25 31.88 -10.43
C THR A 211 4.27 32.43 -11.48
N PRO A 212 4.38 33.73 -11.83
CA PRO A 212 3.43 34.41 -12.73
C PRO A 212 3.48 33.88 -14.17
#